data_1db821746d3f1b2cc9e23c1e4c36f47d
#
_entry.id   1db821746d3f1b2cc9e23c1e4c36f47d
#
_cell.length_a   1.000
_cell.length_b   1.000
_cell.length_c   1.000
_cell.angle_alpha   90.00
_cell.angle_beta   90.00
_cell.angle_gamma   90.00
#
_symmetry.space_group_name_H-M   'P 1'
#
loop_
_entity.id
_entity.type
_entity.pdbx_description
1 polymer ?
#
loop_
_entity_poly.entity_id
_entity_poly.type
_entity_poly.pdbx_seq_one_letter_code
_entity_poly.pdbx_strand_id
1 'polypeptide(L)'
;KSTDLLVEAWHPETTDTFDFYLKNQALEIKTTTSNDRKHQFSYEQLDTRNKKIIIASIMIRKSRTGKNLLNLKNSILKKLNKETNKEKVQEMYDVMTGLKSKKELDEISFSYEYSKDNLSFYDASNVPRIKEALMNGIKSIKYESNFNSSKEIKDFSKYNFLK
;
A
#
# COMPACT_ATOMS: atom_id res chain seq x y z
N LYS A 1 5.33 2.47 14.64
CA LYS A 1 4.62 3.77 14.57
C LYS A 1 3.21 3.65 15.11
N SER A 2 2.65 4.75 15.62
CA SER A 2 1.24 4.78 16.01
C SER A 2 0.35 4.69 14.75
N THR A 3 -0.83 4.11 14.92
CA THR A 3 -1.81 4.03 13.83
C THR A 3 -2.26 5.43 13.39
N ASP A 4 -2.36 6.38 14.35
CA ASP A 4 -2.67 7.79 14.05
C ASP A 4 -1.67 8.41 13.08
N LEU A 5 -0.37 8.22 13.30
CA LEU A 5 0.67 8.74 12.40
C LEU A 5 0.56 8.15 10.98
N LEU A 6 0.20 6.87 10.86
CA LEU A 6 0.00 6.25 9.55
C LEU A 6 -1.22 6.85 8.83
N VAL A 7 -2.33 7.08 9.55
CA VAL A 7 -3.52 7.72 8.95
C VAL A 7 -3.24 9.16 8.55
N GLU A 8 -2.45 9.92 9.34
CA GLU A 8 -2.02 11.28 8.98
C GLU A 8 -1.14 11.30 7.73
N ALA A 9 -0.26 10.30 7.58
CA ALA A 9 0.61 10.16 6.42
C ALA A 9 -0.09 9.60 5.17
N TRP A 10 -1.33 9.13 5.30
CA TRP A 10 -2.10 8.52 4.22
C TRP A 10 -2.66 9.56 3.25
N HIS A 11 -2.41 9.33 1.96
CA HIS A 11 -2.87 10.13 0.82
C HIS A 11 -3.79 9.27 -0.04
N PRO A 12 -5.11 9.32 0.18
CA PRO A 12 -6.07 8.45 -0.53
C PRO A 12 -6.50 8.97 -1.91
N GLU A 13 -6.07 10.16 -2.31
CA GLU A 13 -6.48 10.75 -3.57
C GLU A 13 -5.90 9.96 -4.76
N THR A 14 -6.72 9.76 -5.79
CA THR A 14 -6.30 9.02 -7.00
C THR A 14 -5.23 9.75 -7.81
N THR A 15 -5.03 11.04 -7.57
CA THR A 15 -4.00 11.88 -8.16
C THR A 15 -2.65 11.79 -7.46
N ASP A 16 -2.63 11.26 -6.23
CA ASP A 16 -1.40 11.09 -5.48
C ASP A 16 -0.55 9.94 -6.07
N THR A 17 0.75 10.17 -6.12
CA THR A 17 1.69 9.18 -6.65
C THR A 17 1.88 7.99 -5.70
N PHE A 18 1.81 8.24 -4.39
CA PHE A 18 2.06 7.23 -3.34
C PHE A 18 0.94 7.22 -2.31
N ASP A 19 0.68 6.05 -1.75
CA ASP A 19 -0.34 5.87 -0.72
C ASP A 19 -0.02 6.60 0.59
N PHE A 20 1.28 6.74 0.93
CA PHE A 20 1.70 7.39 2.18
C PHE A 20 2.95 8.25 1.97
N TYR A 21 2.97 9.40 2.65
CA TYR A 21 4.14 10.26 2.75
C TYR A 21 4.53 10.50 4.21
N LEU A 22 5.80 10.31 4.54
CA LEU A 22 6.34 10.63 5.84
C LEU A 22 7.72 11.28 5.70
N LYS A 23 7.80 12.61 5.90
CA LYS A 23 9.02 13.39 5.71
C LYS A 23 9.54 13.22 4.26
N ASN A 24 10.78 12.73 4.11
CA ASN A 24 11.46 12.48 2.84
C ASN A 24 11.27 11.05 2.31
N GLN A 25 10.36 10.29 2.87
CA GLN A 25 10.07 8.92 2.46
C GLN A 25 8.64 8.79 1.95
N ALA A 26 8.44 7.93 0.96
CA ALA A 26 7.14 7.51 0.48
C ALA A 26 6.96 6.01 0.68
N LEU A 27 5.72 5.58 0.88
CA LEU A 27 5.35 4.17 0.93
C LEU A 27 4.24 3.94 -0.08
N GLU A 28 4.47 2.98 -0.95
CA GLU A 28 3.50 2.47 -1.93
C GLU A 28 3.07 1.06 -1.54
N ILE A 29 1.78 0.80 -1.55
CA ILE A 29 1.21 -0.51 -1.22
C ILE A 29 0.77 -1.19 -2.51
N LYS A 30 1.25 -2.39 -2.73
CA LYS A 30 0.83 -3.23 -3.85
C LYS A 30 0.30 -4.57 -3.35
N THR A 31 -0.83 -4.98 -3.88
CA THR A 31 -1.44 -6.28 -3.57
C THR A 31 -1.44 -7.18 -4.79
N THR A 32 -1.36 -8.48 -4.56
CA THR A 32 -1.50 -9.50 -5.61
C THR A 32 -2.22 -10.74 -5.07
N THR A 33 -3.01 -11.38 -5.92
CA THR A 33 -3.60 -12.70 -5.65
C THR A 33 -2.77 -13.82 -6.29
N SER A 34 -1.73 -13.47 -7.05
CA SER A 34 -0.79 -14.42 -7.65
C SER A 34 0.20 -14.96 -6.59
N ASN A 35 0.82 -16.10 -6.89
CA ASN A 35 1.97 -16.61 -6.14
C ASN A 35 3.26 -15.86 -6.47
N ASP A 36 3.24 -15.02 -7.49
CA ASP A 36 4.35 -14.14 -7.89
C ASP A 36 4.13 -12.72 -7.40
N ARG A 37 5.21 -12.05 -6.94
CA ARG A 37 5.20 -10.63 -6.57
C ARG A 37 5.40 -9.74 -7.80
N LYS A 38 4.46 -9.82 -8.74
CA LYS A 38 4.41 -8.98 -9.93
C LYS A 38 3.41 -7.84 -9.70
N HIS A 39 3.86 -6.62 -9.90
CA HIS A 39 3.06 -5.44 -9.63
C HIS A 39 3.18 -4.41 -10.75
N GLN A 40 2.07 -3.73 -11.03
CA GLN A 40 2.04 -2.60 -11.96
C GLN A 40 2.47 -1.31 -11.25
N PHE A 41 3.34 -0.55 -11.90
CA PHE A 41 3.83 0.74 -11.41
C PHE A 41 3.73 1.79 -12.50
N SER A 42 3.47 3.03 -12.11
CA SER A 42 3.89 4.16 -12.91
C SER A 42 5.41 4.38 -12.75
N TYR A 43 6.01 5.06 -13.71
CA TYR A 43 7.43 5.41 -13.64
C TYR A 43 7.79 6.13 -12.34
N GLU A 44 6.94 7.09 -11.93
CA GLU A 44 7.13 7.93 -10.74
C GLU A 44 7.14 7.12 -9.44
N GLN A 45 6.37 6.04 -9.38
CA GLN A 45 6.29 5.17 -8.19
C GLN A 45 7.58 4.39 -7.89
N LEU A 46 8.49 4.27 -8.86
CA LEU A 46 9.82 3.67 -8.66
C LEU A 46 10.98 4.64 -8.95
N ASP A 47 10.71 5.94 -9.13
CA ASP A 47 11.75 6.97 -9.32
C ASP A 47 12.35 7.41 -7.98
N THR A 48 13.51 6.88 -7.66
CA THR A 48 14.20 7.10 -6.38
C THR A 48 15.17 8.29 -6.39
N ARG A 49 15.19 9.12 -7.44
CA ARG A 49 16.17 10.21 -7.57
C ARG A 49 16.02 11.30 -6.48
N ASN A 50 14.80 11.59 -6.05
CA ASN A 50 14.51 12.71 -5.16
C ASN A 50 13.98 12.28 -3.78
N LYS A 51 13.64 11.01 -3.58
CA LYS A 51 13.07 10.52 -2.33
C LYS A 51 13.36 9.04 -2.12
N LYS A 52 13.30 8.61 -0.89
CA LYS A 52 13.37 7.20 -0.52
C LYS A 52 11.98 6.59 -0.63
N ILE A 53 11.83 5.58 -1.47
CA ILE A 53 10.55 4.91 -1.74
C ILE A 53 10.61 3.49 -1.20
N ILE A 54 9.62 3.13 -0.40
CA ILE A 54 9.41 1.79 0.14
C ILE A 54 8.18 1.20 -0.54
N ILE A 55 8.26 -0.04 -0.95
CA ILE A 55 7.13 -0.81 -1.48
C ILE A 55 6.71 -1.84 -0.44
N ALA A 56 5.46 -1.79 -0.01
CA ALA A 56 4.83 -2.87 0.76
C ALA A 56 4.11 -3.80 -0.22
N SER A 57 4.65 -4.98 -0.44
CA SER A 57 4.05 -6.00 -1.30
C SER A 57 3.29 -7.01 -0.46
N ILE A 58 1.98 -7.12 -0.67
CA ILE A 58 1.08 -7.98 0.10
C ILE A 58 0.47 -9.02 -0.83
N MET A 59 0.68 -10.30 -0.52
CA MET A 59 -0.11 -11.35 -1.16
C MET A 59 -1.44 -11.50 -0.42
N ILE A 60 -2.53 -11.52 -1.16
CA ILE A 60 -3.87 -11.68 -0.60
C ILE A 60 -4.51 -12.96 -1.14
N ARG A 61 -5.33 -13.60 -0.29
CA ARG A 61 -6.07 -14.80 -0.67
C ARG A 61 -7.52 -14.68 -0.20
N LYS A 62 -8.46 -14.88 -1.12
CA LYS A 62 -9.88 -14.93 -0.75
C LYS A 62 -10.13 -16.05 0.26
N SER A 63 -10.99 -15.80 1.24
CA SER A 63 -11.34 -16.75 2.29
C SER A 63 -12.75 -16.48 2.78
N ARG A 64 -13.60 -17.49 2.83
CA ARG A 64 -14.96 -17.36 3.36
C ARG A 64 -15.00 -17.07 4.86
N THR A 65 -13.98 -17.46 5.60
CA THR A 65 -13.82 -17.23 7.05
C THR A 65 -12.86 -16.08 7.34
N GLY A 66 -12.49 -15.31 6.33
CA GLY A 66 -11.54 -14.22 6.44
C GLY A 66 -12.16 -12.93 6.99
N LYS A 67 -11.38 -11.85 6.94
CA LYS A 67 -11.87 -10.51 7.28
C LYS A 67 -12.37 -9.80 6.03
N ASN A 68 -13.56 -9.24 6.11
CA ASN A 68 -14.07 -8.32 5.11
C ASN A 68 -13.59 -6.89 5.40
N LEU A 69 -13.91 -5.95 4.50
CA LEU A 69 -13.47 -4.56 4.60
C LEU A 69 -14.02 -3.86 5.86
N LEU A 70 -15.25 -4.17 6.28
CA LEU A 70 -15.83 -3.64 7.52
C LEU A 70 -15.06 -4.10 8.76
N ASN A 71 -14.67 -5.37 8.81
CA ASN A 71 -13.85 -5.89 9.92
C ASN A 71 -12.48 -5.19 9.98
N LEU A 72 -11.85 -4.95 8.82
CA LEU A 72 -10.57 -4.23 8.75
C LEU A 72 -10.72 -2.79 9.21
N LYS A 73 -11.73 -2.06 8.71
CA LYS A 73 -12.05 -0.70 9.16
C LYS A 73 -12.20 -0.64 10.68
N ASN A 74 -13.06 -1.50 11.26
CA ASN A 74 -13.32 -1.52 12.68
C ASN A 74 -12.06 -1.85 13.50
N SER A 75 -11.17 -2.69 12.96
CA SER A 75 -9.89 -3.00 13.60
C SER A 75 -8.93 -1.81 13.59
N ILE A 76 -8.97 -0.97 12.55
CA ILE A 76 -8.20 0.28 12.47
C ILE A 76 -8.76 1.31 13.45
N LEU A 77 -10.08 1.56 13.42
CA LEU A 77 -10.75 2.52 14.30
C LEU A 77 -10.46 2.27 15.80
N LYS A 78 -10.42 0.99 16.21
CA LYS A 78 -10.06 0.62 17.60
C LYS A 78 -8.64 0.98 18.01
N LYS A 79 -7.73 1.20 17.06
CA LYS A 79 -6.32 1.55 17.31
C LYS A 79 -6.05 3.05 17.21
N LEU A 80 -7.04 3.83 16.78
CA LEU A 80 -6.92 5.27 16.64
C LEU A 80 -7.31 5.99 17.93
N ASN A 81 -6.51 6.97 18.32
CA ASN A 81 -6.77 7.81 19.48
C ASN A 81 -7.38 9.16 19.05
N LYS A 82 -7.03 9.68 17.87
CA LYS A 82 -7.50 10.97 17.36
C LYS A 82 -8.84 10.82 16.64
N GLU A 83 -9.83 11.62 17.02
CA GLU A 83 -11.16 11.58 16.40
C GLU A 83 -11.12 11.97 14.93
N THR A 84 -10.35 12.99 14.56
CA THR A 84 -10.14 13.40 13.16
C THR A 84 -9.61 12.27 12.28
N ASN A 85 -8.77 11.38 12.82
CA ASN A 85 -8.26 10.23 12.09
C ASN A 85 -9.34 9.14 11.94
N LYS A 86 -10.22 8.98 12.93
CA LYS A 86 -11.37 8.06 12.84
C LYS A 86 -12.35 8.53 11.77
N GLU A 87 -12.66 9.83 11.75
CA GLU A 87 -13.49 10.47 10.72
C GLU A 87 -12.91 10.23 9.32
N LYS A 88 -11.62 10.50 9.13
CA LYS A 88 -10.93 10.25 7.84
C LYS A 88 -11.05 8.80 7.39
N VAL A 89 -10.84 7.82 8.29
CA VAL A 89 -10.97 6.39 7.96
C VAL A 89 -12.42 6.02 7.63
N GLN A 90 -13.39 6.59 8.35
CA GLN A 90 -14.81 6.35 8.08
C GLN A 90 -15.22 6.92 6.72
N GLU A 91 -14.87 8.17 6.44
CA GLU A 91 -15.13 8.83 5.16
C GLU A 91 -14.56 8.04 3.98
N MET A 92 -13.31 7.61 4.07
CA MET A 92 -12.70 6.81 3.02
C MET A 92 -13.36 5.45 2.84
N TYR A 93 -13.78 4.80 3.94
CA TYR A 93 -14.57 3.58 3.86
C TYR A 93 -15.86 3.83 3.09
N ASP A 94 -16.58 4.91 3.38
CA ASP A 94 -17.86 5.26 2.76
C ASP A 94 -17.66 5.58 1.27
N VAL A 95 -16.62 6.32 0.90
CA VAL A 95 -16.26 6.58 -0.51
C VAL A 95 -15.95 5.27 -1.25
N MET A 96 -15.12 4.39 -0.69
CA MET A 96 -14.74 3.13 -1.32
C MET A 96 -15.89 2.14 -1.46
N THR A 97 -16.90 2.22 -0.60
CA THR A 97 -18.01 1.27 -0.53
C THR A 97 -19.33 1.85 -1.02
N GLY A 98 -19.42 3.15 -1.23
CA GLY A 98 -20.68 3.88 -1.47
C GLY A 98 -21.51 3.45 -2.67
N LEU A 99 -20.96 2.65 -3.58
CA LEU A 99 -21.69 2.07 -4.72
C LEU A 99 -21.97 0.56 -4.56
N LYS A 100 -21.57 -0.05 -3.44
CA LYS A 100 -21.74 -1.50 -3.20
C LYS A 100 -22.78 -1.75 -2.13
N SER A 101 -23.63 -2.74 -2.37
CA SER A 101 -24.55 -3.21 -1.34
C SER A 101 -23.78 -3.86 -0.19
N LYS A 102 -24.37 -3.84 1.02
CA LYS A 102 -23.79 -4.52 2.19
C LYS A 102 -23.50 -5.99 1.89
N LYS A 103 -24.39 -6.66 1.14
CA LYS A 103 -24.22 -8.07 0.76
C LYS A 103 -22.94 -8.27 -0.08
N GLU A 104 -22.71 -7.44 -1.09
CA GLU A 104 -21.50 -7.52 -1.93
C GLU A 104 -20.22 -7.30 -1.12
N LEU A 105 -20.26 -6.40 -0.11
CA LEU A 105 -19.11 -6.14 0.76
C LEU A 105 -18.84 -7.31 1.72
N ASP A 106 -19.90 -7.95 2.22
CA ASP A 106 -19.77 -9.12 3.12
C ASP A 106 -19.25 -10.36 2.39
N GLU A 107 -19.52 -10.49 1.09
CA GLU A 107 -19.01 -11.59 0.26
C GLU A 107 -17.52 -11.46 -0.08
N ILE A 108 -16.94 -10.25 0.03
CA ILE A 108 -15.52 -10.00 -0.24
C ILE A 108 -14.73 -10.09 1.07
N SER A 109 -14.15 -11.24 1.32
CA SER A 109 -13.28 -11.42 2.49
C SER A 109 -11.97 -12.14 2.14
N PHE A 110 -10.93 -11.87 2.94
CA PHE A 110 -9.58 -12.33 2.72
C PHE A 110 -8.98 -12.92 3.99
N SER A 111 -8.09 -13.90 3.84
CA SER A 111 -7.31 -14.44 4.94
C SER A 111 -6.32 -13.38 5.43
N TYR A 112 -6.62 -12.81 6.60
CA TYR A 112 -5.77 -11.78 7.23
C TYR A 112 -4.40 -12.35 7.62
N GLU A 113 -4.37 -13.55 8.20
CA GLU A 113 -3.11 -14.19 8.61
C GLU A 113 -2.24 -14.49 7.40
N TYR A 114 -2.81 -15.05 6.31
CA TYR A 114 -2.07 -15.26 5.08
C TYR A 114 -1.46 -13.94 4.55
N SER A 115 -2.23 -12.86 4.53
CA SER A 115 -1.74 -11.55 4.06
C SER A 115 -0.64 -11.00 4.96
N LYS A 116 -0.76 -11.17 6.27
CA LYS A 116 0.25 -10.77 7.26
C LYS A 116 1.56 -11.54 7.09
N ASP A 117 1.48 -12.87 6.94
CA ASP A 117 2.64 -13.74 6.77
C ASP A 117 3.32 -13.53 5.41
N ASN A 118 2.59 -12.99 4.43
CA ASN A 118 3.07 -12.73 3.08
C ASN A 118 3.17 -11.23 2.77
N LEU A 119 3.33 -10.38 3.80
CA LEU A 119 3.72 -8.98 3.67
C LEU A 119 5.24 -8.88 3.63
N SER A 120 5.78 -8.31 2.57
CA SER A 120 7.20 -8.03 2.42
C SER A 120 7.44 -6.58 2.04
N PHE A 121 8.55 -6.02 2.50
CA PHE A 121 8.94 -4.64 2.20
C PHE A 121 10.18 -4.62 1.33
N TYR A 122 10.20 -3.72 0.35
CA TYR A 122 11.31 -3.53 -0.58
C TYR A 122 11.70 -2.06 -0.67
N ASP A 123 12.99 -1.80 -0.78
CA ASP A 123 13.49 -0.48 -1.18
C ASP A 123 13.39 -0.39 -2.71
N ALA A 124 12.71 0.63 -3.22
CA ALA A 124 12.51 0.80 -4.67
C ALA A 124 13.83 0.92 -5.45
N SER A 125 14.93 1.29 -4.79
CA SER A 125 16.27 1.30 -5.42
C SER A 125 16.79 -0.10 -5.76
N ASN A 126 16.27 -1.15 -5.09
CA ASN A 126 16.75 -2.53 -5.18
C ASN A 126 15.79 -3.46 -5.94
N VAL A 127 14.73 -2.92 -6.54
CA VAL A 127 13.79 -3.70 -7.37
C VAL A 127 14.01 -3.40 -8.85
N PRO A 128 13.57 -4.30 -9.77
CA PRO A 128 13.61 -4.03 -11.20
C PRO A 128 12.81 -2.76 -11.53
N ARG A 129 13.46 -1.76 -12.14
CA ARG A 129 12.84 -0.48 -12.49
C ARG A 129 13.54 0.19 -13.66
N ILE A 130 12.87 1.14 -14.29
CA ILE A 130 13.48 2.03 -15.28
C ILE A 130 14.35 3.04 -14.53
N LYS A 131 15.66 3.04 -14.80
CA LYS A 131 16.64 3.91 -14.10
C LYS A 131 16.87 5.24 -14.81
N GLU A 132 16.66 5.26 -16.12
CA GLU A 132 16.91 6.44 -16.95
C GLU A 132 15.78 7.46 -16.81
N ALA A 133 16.11 8.74 -16.96
CA ALA A 133 15.12 9.79 -17.01
C ALA A 133 14.27 9.65 -18.28
N LEU A 134 12.98 9.96 -18.18
CA LEU A 134 12.12 9.98 -19.36
C LEU A 134 12.55 11.07 -20.33
N MET A 135 12.50 10.78 -21.61
CA MET A 135 12.74 11.76 -22.67
C MET A 135 11.65 12.84 -22.65
N ASN A 136 12.01 14.04 -23.08
CA ASN A 136 11.03 15.12 -23.24
C ASN A 136 9.86 14.69 -24.14
N GLY A 137 8.64 14.99 -23.69
CA GLY A 137 7.41 14.64 -24.42
C GLY A 137 6.76 13.33 -23.96
N ILE A 138 7.43 12.49 -23.16
CA ILE A 138 6.83 11.33 -22.52
C ILE A 138 6.19 11.75 -21.20
N LYS A 139 4.87 11.60 -21.09
CA LYS A 139 4.09 12.08 -19.92
C LYS A 139 3.76 11.00 -18.91
N SER A 140 3.63 9.74 -19.33
CA SER A 140 3.36 8.64 -18.40
C SER A 140 3.86 7.32 -18.98
N ILE A 141 4.49 6.50 -18.13
CA ILE A 141 4.82 5.11 -18.42
C ILE A 141 4.24 4.25 -17.29
N LYS A 142 3.58 3.16 -17.67
CA LYS A 142 3.18 2.09 -16.74
C LYS A 142 3.88 0.81 -17.18
N TYR A 143 4.39 0.06 -16.21
CA TYR A 143 5.07 -1.21 -16.48
C TYR A 143 4.91 -2.18 -15.31
N GLU A 144 5.15 -3.45 -15.59
CA GLU A 144 5.15 -4.49 -14.57
C GLU A 144 6.58 -4.70 -14.05
N SER A 145 6.71 -4.81 -12.73
CA SER A 145 7.96 -5.17 -12.07
C SER A 145 7.78 -6.43 -11.22
N ASN A 146 8.69 -7.38 -11.38
CA ASN A 146 8.68 -8.66 -10.66
C ASN A 146 9.72 -8.64 -9.52
N PHE A 147 9.26 -8.82 -8.29
CA PHE A 147 10.05 -8.74 -7.08
C PHE A 147 10.52 -10.10 -6.54
N ASN A 148 10.22 -11.22 -7.22
CA ASN A 148 10.56 -12.56 -6.72
C ASN A 148 12.05 -12.74 -6.40
N SER A 149 12.94 -12.09 -7.16
CA SER A 149 14.40 -12.11 -6.94
C SER A 149 14.93 -10.87 -6.23
N SER A 150 14.05 -9.97 -5.78
CA SER A 150 14.46 -8.73 -5.13
C SER A 150 14.76 -8.97 -3.64
N LYS A 151 15.73 -8.23 -3.12
CA LYS A 151 16.10 -8.32 -1.70
C LYS A 151 15.07 -7.60 -0.84
N GLU A 152 14.44 -8.31 0.07
CA GLU A 152 13.55 -7.74 1.08
C GLU A 152 14.31 -6.90 2.11
N ILE A 153 13.64 -5.87 2.63
CA ILE A 153 14.13 -5.12 3.79
C ILE A 153 13.96 -6.03 5.02
N LYS A 154 15.08 -6.34 5.70
CA LYS A 154 15.10 -7.06 6.98
C LYS A 154 15.48 -6.14 8.14
N ASP A 155 16.28 -5.11 7.89
CA ASP A 155 16.63 -4.07 8.86
C ASP A 155 15.80 -2.79 8.60
N PHE A 156 14.88 -2.53 9.50
CA PHE A 156 13.97 -1.38 9.41
C PHE A 156 14.54 -0.11 10.05
N SER A 157 15.75 -0.15 10.62
CA SER A 157 16.36 0.98 11.33
C SER A 157 16.50 2.25 10.48
N LYS A 158 16.60 2.08 9.16
CA LYS A 158 16.79 3.18 8.18
C LYS A 158 15.49 3.71 7.58
N TYR A 159 14.32 3.18 8.00
CA TYR A 159 13.04 3.47 7.37
C TYR A 159 12.04 4.07 8.37
N ASN A 160 11.65 5.32 8.16
CA ASN A 160 10.78 6.04 9.09
C ASN A 160 9.39 5.42 9.24
N PHE A 161 8.83 4.79 8.19
CA PHE A 161 7.54 4.11 8.25
C PHE A 161 7.56 2.83 9.07
N LEU A 162 8.70 2.16 9.15
CA LEU A 162 8.82 0.79 9.64
C LEU A 162 9.45 0.68 11.04
N LYS A 163 9.85 1.83 11.63
CA LYS A 163 10.38 1.93 13.00
C LYS A 163 9.27 1.93 14.03
#